data_87aae716af11e19fe8754e97d9a54336
#
_entry.id   87aae716af11e19fe8754e97d9a54336
#
_cell.length_a   1.000
_cell.length_b   1.000
_cell.length_c   1.000
_cell.angle_alpha   90.00
_cell.angle_beta   90.00
_cell.angle_gamma   90.00
#
_symmetry.space_group_name_H-M   'P 1'
#
loop_
_entity.id
_entity.type
_entity.pdbx_description
1 polymer ?
#
loop_
_entity_poly.entity_id
_entity_poly.type
_entity_poly.pdbx_seq_one_letter_code
_entity_poly.pdbx_strand_id
1 'polypeptide(L)'
;MSLEEVLSSQTETTRIRCPVCADSRRKTYEKTMGVMVEEDRVVYQCFHCRASGAMRKKTFMQQVQITKSTAPKHIDLPTEHIPQIVIDFLVKRSINPEIANQFPLVGSEKYFAGIGRSPAIGFVYGDSRQPEAIKWRSTSDKEFTQQGSARSLFGLNQLPKDITELVICEGEMDVLALASAGIPAVSVPNGAPAKVTDGKVDPKQDGKFSYIWEARELIDKVERVVFFPDQDAPGQALVEELARRIGRAKCWTVTLPEKDANETLQKHGTQALTEALLAAKPLPLEGVYLPEDFSPQILSLYEQGVVKGASTGMISLDKLYTILPGQLSVVTGLPGSGKSELIDQICVNIAMQKGWRFAIASFENPPAMHIAKLAEKVVGKPFFGDNRMNSDERDYALAFLNQHFVFLQSHDGAPSTVQSIIDRTKQAVMRMGVRGLVIDPYNYLDMQGDSEHQAISKMLTDIVLFCKSHEIHAWFVAHPAKQLPDSGIPKGQHISGSAAWFAKADMGVTVHRNKNETQVHVWKSRFKWVGAVGDIELNYDLPTGRYSDKTGAPDLYDWGNL
;
A
#
# COMPACT_ATOMS: atom_id res chain seq x y z
N MET A 1 -18.12 35.80 -27.60
CA MET A 1 -17.13 34.80 -27.20
C MET A 1 -17.81 33.80 -26.25
N SER A 2 -17.66 32.52 -26.51
CA SER A 2 -18.19 31.50 -25.64
C SER A 2 -17.44 31.47 -24.31
N LEU A 3 -18.05 30.86 -23.28
CA LEU A 3 -17.39 30.70 -21.97
C LEU A 3 -16.06 29.95 -22.11
N GLU A 4 -16.01 28.93 -22.97
CA GLU A 4 -14.79 28.17 -23.24
C GLU A 4 -13.68 29.00 -23.90
N GLU A 5 -14.01 29.84 -24.84
CA GLU A 5 -13.04 30.72 -25.49
C GLU A 5 -12.43 31.72 -24.51
N VAL A 6 -13.26 32.31 -23.64
CA VAL A 6 -12.81 33.26 -22.61
C VAL A 6 -11.92 32.60 -21.57
N LEU A 7 -12.27 31.38 -21.13
CA LEU A 7 -11.49 30.66 -20.14
C LEU A 7 -10.18 30.08 -20.70
N SER A 8 -10.18 29.61 -21.95
CA SER A 8 -8.97 29.08 -22.58
C SER A 8 -7.91 30.15 -22.84
N SER A 9 -8.31 31.41 -22.94
CA SER A 9 -7.36 32.55 -23.11
C SER A 9 -6.72 33.03 -21.80
N GLN A 10 -7.15 32.50 -20.63
CA GLN A 10 -6.60 32.94 -19.34
C GLN A 10 -5.29 32.21 -19.03
N THR A 11 -4.24 32.95 -18.76
CA THR A 11 -2.91 32.45 -18.39
C THR A 11 -2.58 32.62 -16.92
N GLU A 12 -3.34 33.47 -16.21
CA GLU A 12 -3.11 33.81 -14.81
C GLU A 12 -4.42 33.78 -14.01
N THR A 13 -4.32 33.49 -12.70
CA THR A 13 -5.43 33.58 -11.77
C THR A 13 -5.90 35.02 -11.65
N THR A 14 -7.13 35.31 -12.05
CA THR A 14 -7.68 36.66 -12.13
C THR A 14 -9.20 36.70 -11.96
N ARG A 15 -9.75 37.93 -11.96
CA ARG A 15 -11.20 38.16 -12.10
C ARG A 15 -11.52 38.71 -13.45
N ILE A 16 -12.51 38.13 -14.11
CA ILE A 16 -12.97 38.53 -15.44
C ILE A 16 -14.46 38.93 -15.44
N ARG A 17 -14.88 39.57 -16.48
CA ARG A 17 -16.30 39.81 -16.79
C ARG A 17 -16.94 38.45 -17.13
N CYS A 18 -18.02 38.12 -16.45
CA CYS A 18 -18.67 36.80 -16.64
C CYS A 18 -19.33 36.72 -18.04
N PRO A 19 -18.92 35.78 -18.91
CA PRO A 19 -19.52 35.65 -20.25
C PRO A 19 -20.99 35.20 -20.20
N VAL A 20 -21.41 34.56 -19.06
CA VAL A 20 -22.75 34.03 -18.93
C VAL A 20 -23.79 35.09 -18.56
N CYS A 21 -23.43 36.05 -17.69
CA CYS A 21 -24.42 36.99 -17.14
C CYS A 21 -24.04 38.45 -17.26
N ALA A 22 -22.90 38.79 -17.84
CA ALA A 22 -22.47 40.21 -17.91
C ALA A 22 -23.41 41.10 -18.70
N ASP A 23 -23.94 40.60 -19.83
CA ASP A 23 -24.79 41.37 -20.72
C ASP A 23 -26.21 41.54 -20.22
N SER A 24 -26.66 40.73 -19.29
CA SER A 24 -27.99 40.80 -18.66
C SER A 24 -28.01 41.64 -17.38
N ARG A 25 -26.88 42.27 -16.99
CA ARG A 25 -26.74 43.02 -15.73
C ARG A 25 -26.78 44.53 -15.94
N ARG A 26 -27.19 45.25 -14.90
CA ARG A 26 -27.22 46.72 -14.86
C ARG A 26 -25.82 47.34 -14.97
N LYS A 27 -24.79 46.61 -14.45
CA LYS A 27 -23.37 47.01 -14.52
C LYS A 27 -22.59 45.97 -15.32
N THR A 28 -22.63 46.09 -16.62
CA THR A 28 -22.05 45.12 -17.57
C THR A 28 -20.52 45.01 -17.52
N TYR A 29 -19.82 45.99 -16.96
CA TYR A 29 -18.34 46.08 -16.89
C TYR A 29 -17.74 45.40 -15.65
N GLU A 30 -18.54 45.03 -14.64
CA GLU A 30 -18.02 44.45 -13.40
C GLU A 30 -17.42 43.03 -13.62
N LYS A 31 -16.24 42.81 -13.06
CA LYS A 31 -15.53 41.54 -13.09
C LYS A 31 -16.03 40.65 -11.93
N THR A 32 -17.05 39.87 -12.18
CA THR A 32 -17.73 39.03 -11.16
C THR A 32 -17.38 37.55 -11.21
N MET A 33 -16.62 37.08 -12.21
CA MET A 33 -16.18 35.71 -12.29
C MET A 33 -14.72 35.62 -11.86
N GLY A 34 -14.45 34.90 -10.77
CA GLY A 34 -13.12 34.47 -10.40
C GLY A 34 -12.68 33.30 -11.27
N VAL A 35 -11.45 33.38 -11.77
CA VAL A 35 -10.83 32.34 -12.58
C VAL A 35 -9.49 32.00 -11.92
N MET A 36 -9.32 30.74 -11.57
CA MET A 36 -8.08 30.18 -11.01
C MET A 36 -7.44 29.28 -12.06
N VAL A 37 -6.20 29.58 -12.40
CA VAL A 37 -5.44 28.86 -13.41
C VAL A 37 -4.48 27.91 -12.72
N GLU A 38 -4.73 26.61 -12.84
CA GLU A 38 -3.88 25.52 -12.37
C GLU A 38 -3.04 24.96 -13.53
N GLU A 39 -2.13 24.03 -13.27
CA GLU A 39 -1.24 23.48 -14.32
C GLU A 39 -2.01 22.82 -15.47
N ASP A 40 -3.02 22.01 -15.14
CA ASP A 40 -3.76 21.19 -16.09
C ASP A 40 -5.18 21.67 -16.39
N ARG A 41 -5.69 22.64 -15.62
CA ARG A 41 -7.08 23.10 -15.71
C ARG A 41 -7.26 24.55 -15.30
N VAL A 42 -8.41 25.09 -15.68
CA VAL A 42 -8.89 26.40 -15.26
C VAL A 42 -10.19 26.19 -14.49
N VAL A 43 -10.22 26.63 -13.24
CA VAL A 43 -11.41 26.56 -12.38
C VAL A 43 -12.05 27.94 -12.33
N TYR A 44 -13.37 28.03 -12.42
CA TYR A 44 -14.07 29.32 -12.41
C TYR A 44 -15.32 29.30 -11.55
N GLN A 45 -15.64 30.46 -10.99
CA GLN A 45 -16.88 30.70 -10.25
C GLN A 45 -17.33 32.15 -10.41
N CYS A 46 -18.57 32.33 -10.86
CA CYS A 46 -19.18 33.66 -10.90
C CYS A 46 -19.95 33.96 -9.60
N PHE A 47 -19.58 35.03 -8.91
CA PHE A 47 -20.20 35.42 -7.65
C PHE A 47 -21.61 36.07 -7.85
N HIS A 48 -22.00 36.40 -9.09
CA HIS A 48 -23.30 36.95 -9.38
C HIS A 48 -24.32 35.89 -9.84
N CYS A 49 -24.04 35.14 -10.90
CA CYS A 49 -24.98 34.11 -11.44
C CYS A 49 -24.70 32.69 -10.94
N ARG A 50 -23.67 32.51 -10.10
CA ARG A 50 -23.22 31.21 -9.54
C ARG A 50 -22.75 30.19 -10.55
N ALA A 51 -22.60 30.55 -11.83
CA ALA A 51 -22.00 29.67 -12.82
C ALA A 51 -20.59 29.28 -12.35
N SER A 52 -20.32 27.99 -12.22
CA SER A 52 -19.06 27.45 -11.76
C SER A 52 -18.71 26.16 -12.49
N GLY A 53 -17.43 25.83 -12.55
CA GLY A 53 -16.93 24.62 -13.17
C GLY A 53 -15.43 24.58 -13.28
N ALA A 54 -14.92 23.51 -13.91
CA ALA A 54 -13.52 23.37 -14.26
C ALA A 54 -13.39 22.96 -15.72
N MET A 55 -12.44 23.55 -16.43
CA MET A 55 -12.12 23.24 -17.82
C MET A 55 -10.65 22.83 -17.90
N ARG A 56 -10.36 21.65 -18.46
CA ARG A 56 -8.97 21.26 -18.70
C ARG A 56 -8.32 22.15 -19.74
N LYS A 57 -7.11 22.61 -19.48
CA LYS A 57 -6.30 23.29 -20.48
C LYS A 57 -6.01 22.31 -21.62
N LYS A 58 -6.33 22.69 -22.84
CA LYS A 58 -5.87 21.97 -24.02
C LYS A 58 -4.35 22.19 -24.08
N THR A 59 -3.57 21.21 -23.65
CA THR A 59 -2.12 21.26 -23.77
C THR A 59 -1.77 21.47 -25.24
N PHE A 60 -0.78 22.32 -25.53
CA PHE A 60 -0.30 22.71 -26.88
C PHE A 60 0.06 21.50 -27.77
N MET A 61 0.16 20.29 -27.21
CA MET A 61 0.33 19.03 -27.95
C MET A 61 -0.91 18.57 -28.73
N GLN A 62 -2.09 19.16 -28.54
CA GLN A 62 -3.29 18.80 -29.32
C GLN A 62 -3.50 19.68 -30.58
N GLN A 63 -2.63 20.64 -30.82
CA GLN A 63 -2.60 21.38 -32.07
C GLN A 63 -1.52 20.93 -33.08
N VAL A 64 -0.78 19.86 -32.78
CA VAL A 64 -0.21 19.09 -33.87
C VAL A 64 -1.41 18.45 -34.56
N GLN A 65 -1.91 19.08 -35.59
CA GLN A 65 -2.77 18.46 -36.58
C GLN A 65 -2.19 17.06 -36.78
N ILE A 66 -3.02 16.03 -36.57
CA ILE A 66 -2.85 14.77 -37.24
C ILE A 66 -2.87 15.14 -38.72
N THR A 67 -1.75 15.52 -39.27
CA THR A 67 -1.51 15.47 -40.70
C THR A 67 -1.83 14.03 -41.01
N LYS A 68 -2.92 13.84 -41.77
CA LYS A 68 -3.30 12.56 -42.36
C LYS A 68 -2.01 11.87 -42.72
N SER A 69 -1.79 10.70 -42.13
CA SER A 69 -0.71 9.79 -42.46
C SER A 69 -0.41 9.93 -43.96
N THR A 70 0.70 10.59 -44.28
CA THR A 70 1.33 10.35 -45.58
C THR A 70 1.55 8.87 -45.63
N ALA A 71 1.14 8.21 -46.71
CA ALA A 71 1.38 6.82 -46.99
C ALA A 71 2.77 6.43 -46.47
N PRO A 72 2.98 5.29 -45.79
CA PRO A 72 4.26 4.96 -45.19
C PRO A 72 5.32 5.15 -46.25
N LYS A 73 6.30 6.06 -45.99
CA LYS A 73 7.43 6.25 -46.90
C LYS A 73 8.05 4.89 -47.02
N HIS A 74 8.11 4.36 -48.23
CA HIS A 74 8.77 3.10 -48.54
C HIS A 74 10.18 3.17 -47.94
N ILE A 75 10.50 2.24 -47.05
CA ILE A 75 11.82 2.15 -46.45
C ILE A 75 12.60 1.17 -47.36
N ASP A 76 13.51 1.70 -48.17
CA ASP A 76 14.39 0.91 -49.00
C ASP A 76 15.41 0.24 -48.08
N LEU A 77 15.40 -1.09 -48.06
CA LEU A 77 16.45 -1.89 -47.41
C LEU A 77 17.73 -1.75 -48.24
N PRO A 78 18.90 -1.57 -47.61
CA PRO A 78 20.17 -1.68 -48.30
C PRO A 78 20.25 -3.08 -48.93
N THR A 79 20.47 -3.13 -50.23
CA THR A 79 20.59 -4.41 -50.98
C THR A 79 21.88 -5.12 -50.61
N GLU A 80 21.74 -6.38 -50.20
CA GLU A 80 22.75 -7.44 -50.15
C GLU A 80 23.87 -7.33 -49.10
N HIS A 81 24.08 -8.44 -48.41
CA HIS A 81 25.12 -8.79 -47.45
C HIS A 81 25.40 -7.81 -46.31
N ILE A 82 25.30 -8.36 -45.11
CA ILE A 82 25.77 -7.64 -43.92
C ILE A 82 27.27 -7.34 -44.09
N PRO A 83 27.73 -6.09 -44.08
CA PRO A 83 29.13 -5.72 -44.26
C PRO A 83 30.03 -6.42 -43.21
N GLN A 84 31.26 -6.80 -43.63
CA GLN A 84 32.20 -7.51 -42.75
C GLN A 84 32.42 -6.80 -41.40
N ILE A 85 32.44 -5.46 -41.39
CA ILE A 85 32.59 -4.67 -40.15
C ILE A 85 31.42 -4.89 -39.15
N VAL A 86 30.23 -5.17 -39.65
CA VAL A 86 29.08 -5.52 -38.80
C VAL A 86 29.22 -6.92 -38.26
N ILE A 87 29.69 -7.85 -39.08
CA ILE A 87 30.00 -9.24 -38.67
C ILE A 87 31.07 -9.21 -37.57
N ASP A 88 32.17 -8.46 -37.76
CA ASP A 88 33.25 -8.33 -36.80
C ASP A 88 32.74 -7.71 -35.47
N PHE A 89 31.82 -6.76 -35.56
CA PHE A 89 31.18 -6.19 -34.39
C PHE A 89 30.34 -7.22 -33.63
N LEU A 90 29.57 -8.06 -34.30
CA LEU A 90 28.79 -9.14 -33.70
C LEU A 90 29.70 -10.18 -33.05
N VAL A 91 30.77 -10.60 -33.73
CA VAL A 91 31.75 -11.54 -33.20
C VAL A 91 32.42 -10.97 -31.93
N LYS A 92 32.80 -9.71 -31.95
CA LYS A 92 33.34 -9.02 -30.76
C LYS A 92 32.38 -9.03 -29.58
N ARG A 93 31.09 -9.13 -29.85
CA ARG A 93 30.00 -9.23 -28.86
C ARG A 93 29.61 -10.66 -28.53
N SER A 94 30.42 -11.65 -28.94
CA SER A 94 30.18 -13.08 -28.75
C SER A 94 28.89 -13.60 -29.42
N ILE A 95 28.33 -12.86 -30.38
CA ILE A 95 27.16 -13.25 -31.12
C ILE A 95 27.61 -14.07 -32.33
N ASN A 96 27.04 -15.29 -32.50
CA ASN A 96 27.32 -16.13 -33.64
C ASN A 96 26.77 -15.52 -34.94
N PRO A 97 27.60 -15.25 -35.96
CA PRO A 97 27.15 -14.70 -37.23
C PRO A 97 26.09 -15.54 -37.96
N GLU A 98 26.10 -16.86 -37.80
CA GLU A 98 25.08 -17.73 -38.40
C GLU A 98 23.69 -17.48 -37.78
N ILE A 99 23.64 -17.21 -36.47
CA ILE A 99 22.41 -16.83 -35.80
C ILE A 99 21.96 -15.44 -36.25
N ALA A 100 22.91 -14.51 -36.39
CA ALA A 100 22.59 -13.16 -36.85
C ALA A 100 21.95 -13.16 -38.26
N ASN A 101 22.34 -14.09 -39.14
CA ASN A 101 21.74 -14.24 -40.47
C ASN A 101 20.27 -14.70 -40.44
N GLN A 102 19.78 -15.21 -39.31
CA GLN A 102 18.38 -15.61 -39.16
C GLN A 102 17.47 -14.39 -38.82
N PHE A 103 18.08 -13.26 -38.47
CA PHE A 103 17.36 -12.04 -38.14
C PHE A 103 17.40 -11.02 -39.28
N PRO A 104 16.42 -10.14 -39.41
CA PRO A 104 16.36 -9.12 -40.44
C PRO A 104 17.32 -7.96 -40.10
N LEU A 105 18.63 -8.22 -40.32
CA LEU A 105 19.71 -7.29 -40.08
C LEU A 105 20.21 -6.68 -41.38
N VAL A 106 20.60 -5.43 -41.35
CA VAL A 106 21.22 -4.71 -42.47
C VAL A 106 22.43 -3.94 -42.00
N GLY A 107 23.35 -3.65 -42.90
CA GLY A 107 24.51 -2.81 -42.59
C GLY A 107 24.61 -1.64 -43.55
N SER A 108 25.01 -0.46 -43.05
CA SER A 108 25.22 0.70 -43.87
C SER A 108 26.02 1.78 -43.08
N GLU A 109 26.61 2.74 -43.77
CA GLU A 109 27.07 3.95 -43.15
C GLU A 109 25.90 4.86 -42.79
N LYS A 110 25.85 5.33 -41.56
CA LYS A 110 24.81 6.25 -41.06
C LYS A 110 25.43 7.45 -40.36
N TYR A 111 24.70 8.55 -40.40
CA TYR A 111 25.04 9.75 -39.64
C TYR A 111 24.42 9.71 -38.26
N PHE A 112 25.21 9.90 -37.23
CA PHE A 112 24.83 10.04 -35.84
C PHE A 112 25.20 11.41 -35.31
N ALA A 113 24.30 12.05 -34.56
CA ALA A 113 24.47 13.42 -34.12
C ALA A 113 25.72 13.63 -33.25
N GLY A 114 26.12 12.62 -32.43
CA GLY A 114 27.25 12.71 -31.53
C GLY A 114 28.60 12.41 -32.17
N ILE A 115 28.66 11.59 -33.23
CA ILE A 115 29.92 11.03 -33.74
C ILE A 115 30.11 11.20 -35.26
N GLY A 116 29.12 11.77 -35.96
CA GLY A 116 29.18 11.94 -37.42
C GLY A 116 28.83 10.63 -38.17
N ARG A 117 29.46 10.41 -39.36
CA ARG A 117 29.24 9.18 -40.14
C ARG A 117 30.03 8.02 -39.54
N SER A 118 29.33 6.89 -39.35
CA SER A 118 29.90 5.66 -38.80
C SER A 118 29.24 4.44 -39.46
N PRO A 119 29.99 3.34 -39.62
CA PRO A 119 29.40 2.07 -39.96
C PRO A 119 28.37 1.67 -38.88
N ALA A 120 27.24 1.16 -39.33
CA ALA A 120 26.11 0.86 -38.46
C ALA A 120 25.45 -0.48 -38.81
N ILE A 121 25.00 -1.16 -37.76
CA ILE A 121 24.07 -2.26 -37.85
C ILE A 121 22.64 -1.72 -37.75
N GLY A 122 21.77 -2.16 -38.66
CA GLY A 122 20.35 -1.82 -38.68
C GLY A 122 19.49 -3.03 -38.32
N PHE A 123 18.63 -2.82 -37.33
CA PHE A 123 17.61 -3.80 -36.90
C PHE A 123 16.29 -3.43 -37.56
N VAL A 124 15.79 -4.36 -38.44
CA VAL A 124 14.57 -4.12 -39.21
C VAL A 124 13.36 -4.61 -38.42
N TYR A 125 12.38 -3.73 -38.25
CA TYR A 125 11.11 -4.00 -37.58
C TYR A 125 10.00 -4.24 -38.59
N GLY A 126 9.07 -5.13 -38.24
CA GLY A 126 7.97 -5.54 -39.13
C GLY A 126 8.33 -6.59 -40.14
N ASP A 127 7.60 -6.68 -41.26
CA ASP A 127 7.90 -7.59 -42.38
C ASP A 127 9.07 -7.01 -43.20
N SER A 128 10.06 -7.84 -43.51
CA SER A 128 11.21 -7.43 -44.33
C SER A 128 10.81 -6.95 -45.75
N ARG A 129 9.63 -7.30 -46.23
CA ARG A 129 9.09 -6.81 -47.53
C ARG A 129 8.45 -5.44 -47.41
N GLN A 130 7.96 -5.09 -46.21
CA GLN A 130 7.35 -3.80 -45.86
C GLN A 130 7.78 -3.40 -44.47
N PRO A 131 9.04 -2.96 -44.27
CA PRO A 131 9.56 -2.63 -42.97
C PRO A 131 8.86 -1.42 -42.38
N GLU A 132 8.50 -1.50 -41.09
CA GLU A 132 7.92 -0.40 -40.31
C GLU A 132 8.99 0.63 -39.94
N ALA A 133 10.17 0.11 -39.57
CA ALA A 133 11.30 0.92 -39.14
C ALA A 133 12.62 0.16 -39.30
N ILE A 134 13.70 0.93 -39.37
CA ILE A 134 15.06 0.43 -39.14
C ILE A 134 15.67 1.25 -38.02
N LYS A 135 16.05 0.59 -36.94
CA LYS A 135 16.80 1.16 -35.84
C LYS A 135 18.29 0.90 -36.07
N TRP A 136 19.04 1.96 -36.22
CA TRP A 136 20.46 1.89 -36.53
C TRP A 136 21.28 2.12 -35.27
N ARG A 137 22.28 1.28 -35.07
CA ARG A 137 23.29 1.40 -34.02
C ARG A 137 24.67 1.51 -34.64
N SER A 138 25.48 2.47 -34.20
CA SER A 138 26.88 2.54 -34.58
C SER A 138 27.67 1.34 -34.07
N THR A 139 28.62 0.85 -34.87
CA THR A 139 29.51 -0.25 -34.49
C THR A 139 30.71 0.21 -33.65
N SER A 140 31.02 1.51 -33.67
CA SER A 140 32.13 2.10 -32.88
C SER A 140 31.68 2.59 -31.51
N ASP A 141 30.50 3.22 -31.43
CA ASP A 141 29.99 3.85 -30.21
C ASP A 141 28.54 3.47 -29.91
N LYS A 142 28.05 3.73 -28.68
CA LYS A 142 26.66 3.46 -28.30
C LYS A 142 25.73 4.60 -28.76
N GLU A 143 25.76 4.90 -30.07
CA GLU A 143 24.90 5.89 -30.69
C GLU A 143 23.83 5.24 -31.58
N PHE A 144 22.65 5.83 -31.58
CA PHE A 144 21.48 5.31 -32.28
C PHE A 144 20.85 6.35 -33.17
N THR A 145 20.30 5.90 -34.29
CA THR A 145 19.39 6.69 -35.12
C THR A 145 18.30 5.79 -35.68
N GLN A 146 17.16 6.35 -36.07
CA GLN A 146 16.02 5.53 -36.51
C GLN A 146 15.39 6.13 -37.76
N GLN A 147 14.99 5.24 -38.65
CA GLN A 147 14.20 5.53 -39.84
C GLN A 147 12.85 4.82 -39.70
N GLY A 148 11.73 5.54 -39.82
CA GLY A 148 10.40 5.00 -39.57
C GLY A 148 10.00 4.99 -38.10
N SER A 149 8.94 4.28 -37.76
CA SER A 149 8.41 4.13 -36.41
C SER A 149 8.18 2.68 -36.08
N ALA A 150 9.01 2.11 -35.21
CA ALA A 150 8.88 0.74 -34.76
C ALA A 150 7.66 0.61 -33.84
N ARG A 151 6.69 -0.21 -34.23
CA ARG A 151 5.45 -0.47 -33.49
C ARG A 151 5.32 -1.92 -33.05
N SER A 152 6.12 -2.82 -33.64
CA SER A 152 6.17 -4.24 -33.30
C SER A 152 7.37 -4.55 -32.40
N LEU A 153 7.37 -5.74 -31.80
CA LEU A 153 8.52 -6.29 -31.11
C LEU A 153 9.58 -6.73 -32.13
N PHE A 154 10.87 -6.47 -31.86
CA PHE A 154 11.95 -6.99 -32.69
C PHE A 154 12.10 -8.49 -32.47
N GLY A 155 12.32 -9.26 -33.55
CA GLY A 155 12.46 -10.72 -33.48
C GLY A 155 11.14 -11.50 -33.51
N LEU A 156 9.99 -10.82 -33.60
CA LEU A 156 8.68 -11.46 -33.57
C LEU A 156 8.49 -12.50 -34.67
N ASN A 157 8.93 -12.20 -35.88
CA ASN A 157 8.81 -13.09 -37.06
C ASN A 157 9.82 -14.26 -37.04
N GLN A 158 10.78 -14.25 -36.14
CA GLN A 158 11.79 -15.29 -35.94
C GLN A 158 11.40 -16.29 -34.88
N LEU A 159 10.32 -16.02 -34.14
CA LEU A 159 9.82 -16.99 -33.16
C LEU A 159 9.28 -18.26 -33.80
N PRO A 160 9.51 -19.44 -33.21
CA PRO A 160 8.84 -20.67 -33.58
C PRO A 160 7.31 -20.55 -33.51
N LYS A 161 6.59 -21.27 -34.38
CA LYS A 161 5.12 -21.17 -34.45
C LYS A 161 4.40 -21.67 -33.18
N ASP A 162 4.97 -22.67 -32.53
CA ASP A 162 4.34 -23.39 -31.42
C ASP A 162 5.09 -23.13 -30.09
N ILE A 163 5.34 -21.85 -29.78
CA ILE A 163 5.97 -21.50 -28.50
C ILE A 163 4.95 -21.53 -27.38
N THR A 164 5.35 -22.09 -26.23
CA THR A 164 4.60 -22.07 -24.98
C THR A 164 5.09 -21.00 -24.04
N GLU A 165 6.28 -20.44 -24.28
CA GLU A 165 6.94 -19.43 -23.51
C GLU A 165 7.42 -18.29 -24.41
N LEU A 166 7.15 -17.05 -24.02
CA LEU A 166 7.64 -15.85 -24.70
C LEU A 166 8.71 -15.16 -23.85
N VAL A 167 9.93 -15.07 -24.37
CA VAL A 167 11.01 -14.31 -23.71
C VAL A 167 11.04 -12.88 -24.27
N ILE A 168 11.03 -11.88 -23.37
CA ILE A 168 11.09 -10.46 -23.74
C ILE A 168 12.29 -9.82 -23.05
N CYS A 169 13.18 -9.18 -23.82
CA CYS A 169 14.31 -8.39 -23.32
C CYS A 169 14.20 -6.92 -23.73
N GLU A 170 15.16 -6.10 -23.27
CA GLU A 170 15.12 -4.66 -23.54
C GLU A 170 15.64 -4.29 -24.93
N GLY A 171 16.75 -4.89 -25.35
CA GLY A 171 17.48 -4.49 -26.56
C GLY A 171 17.58 -5.56 -27.62
N GLU A 172 17.82 -5.13 -28.87
CA GLU A 172 17.99 -6.02 -30.02
C GLU A 172 19.25 -6.89 -29.90
N MET A 173 20.30 -6.35 -29.26
CA MET A 173 21.54 -7.10 -29.03
C MET A 173 21.33 -8.27 -28.05
N ASP A 174 20.41 -8.10 -27.11
CA ASP A 174 20.04 -9.14 -26.14
C ASP A 174 19.24 -10.25 -26.81
N VAL A 175 18.37 -9.91 -27.79
CA VAL A 175 17.70 -10.90 -28.61
C VAL A 175 18.73 -11.80 -29.35
N LEU A 176 19.75 -11.19 -29.97
CA LEU A 176 20.79 -11.93 -30.66
C LEU A 176 21.65 -12.78 -29.71
N ALA A 177 21.89 -12.27 -28.49
CA ALA A 177 22.61 -13.01 -27.46
C ALA A 177 21.80 -14.22 -26.96
N LEU A 178 20.52 -14.04 -26.69
CA LEU A 178 19.62 -15.12 -26.30
C LEU A 178 19.46 -16.17 -27.43
N ALA A 179 19.31 -15.71 -28.67
CA ALA A 179 19.29 -16.62 -29.84
C ALA A 179 20.59 -17.42 -29.99
N SER A 180 21.76 -16.84 -29.65
CA SER A 180 23.04 -17.56 -29.63
C SER A 180 23.08 -18.69 -28.58
N ALA A 181 22.26 -18.57 -27.53
CA ALA A 181 22.04 -19.61 -26.53
C ALA A 181 20.89 -20.57 -26.89
N GLY A 182 20.28 -20.44 -28.10
CA GLY A 182 19.14 -21.23 -28.50
C GLY A 182 17.82 -20.82 -27.84
N ILE A 183 17.75 -19.65 -27.25
CA ILE A 183 16.57 -19.12 -26.58
C ILE A 183 15.84 -18.14 -27.51
N PRO A 184 14.65 -18.52 -28.06
CA PRO A 184 13.84 -17.62 -28.87
C PRO A 184 13.36 -16.43 -28.03
N ALA A 185 13.66 -15.21 -28.47
CA ALA A 185 13.33 -13.99 -27.70
C ALA A 185 12.92 -12.84 -28.63
N VAL A 186 12.26 -11.85 -28.05
CA VAL A 186 11.91 -10.58 -28.68
C VAL A 186 12.37 -9.43 -27.81
N SER A 187 12.58 -8.24 -28.40
CA SER A 187 12.83 -7.03 -27.60
C SER A 187 11.80 -5.92 -27.87
N VAL A 188 11.68 -5.03 -26.88
CA VAL A 188 10.84 -3.85 -27.00
C VAL A 188 11.46 -2.81 -27.93
N PRO A 189 10.66 -2.06 -28.74
CA PRO A 189 11.22 -1.14 -29.75
C PRO A 189 11.85 0.12 -29.17
N ASN A 190 11.38 0.59 -28.02
CA ASN A 190 11.70 1.92 -27.48
C ASN A 190 12.56 1.90 -26.21
N GLY A 191 13.10 0.74 -25.83
CA GLY A 191 13.85 0.56 -24.58
C GLY A 191 13.01 0.75 -23.32
N ALA A 192 13.67 0.73 -22.16
CA ALA A 192 13.02 0.86 -20.86
C ALA A 192 12.56 2.28 -20.54
N PRO A 193 11.44 2.45 -19.81
CA PRO A 193 11.04 3.73 -19.25
C PRO A 193 11.90 4.08 -18.03
N ALA A 194 12.11 5.37 -17.76
CA ALA A 194 12.87 5.80 -16.59
C ALA A 194 12.17 5.45 -15.25
N LYS A 195 10.84 5.36 -15.26
CA LYS A 195 10.01 4.99 -14.10
C LYS A 195 8.67 4.40 -14.53
N VAL A 196 8.03 3.70 -13.63
CA VAL A 196 6.66 3.19 -13.81
C VAL A 196 5.67 4.37 -13.90
N THR A 197 4.71 4.27 -14.82
CA THR A 197 3.68 5.31 -14.98
C THR A 197 2.58 5.18 -13.94
N ASP A 198 2.10 6.32 -13.44
CA ASP A 198 0.98 6.37 -12.51
C ASP A 198 -0.36 6.12 -13.23
N GLY A 199 -1.35 5.57 -12.51
CA GLY A 199 -2.72 5.41 -12.99
C GLY A 199 -3.01 4.06 -13.67
N LYS A 200 -4.24 3.91 -14.15
CA LYS A 200 -4.71 2.68 -14.81
C LYS A 200 -4.24 2.63 -16.26
N VAL A 201 -3.91 1.44 -16.74
CA VAL A 201 -3.59 1.19 -18.15
C VAL A 201 -4.89 1.21 -18.97
N ASP A 202 -4.96 2.07 -19.99
CA ASP A 202 -6.03 2.09 -20.98
C ASP A 202 -5.47 1.70 -22.35
N PRO A 203 -5.82 0.52 -22.89
CA PRO A 203 -5.30 0.05 -24.19
C PRO A 203 -5.49 1.03 -25.34
N LYS A 204 -6.53 1.85 -25.31
CA LYS A 204 -6.85 2.82 -26.37
C LYS A 204 -5.97 4.07 -26.35
N GLN A 205 -5.32 4.35 -25.23
CA GLN A 205 -4.50 5.55 -25.02
C GLN A 205 -3.02 5.21 -24.76
N ASP A 206 -2.65 3.94 -24.86
CA ASP A 206 -1.34 3.40 -24.49
C ASP A 206 -0.37 3.35 -25.70
N GLY A 207 -0.21 4.43 -26.39
CA GLY A 207 0.61 4.52 -27.60
C GLY A 207 2.08 4.13 -27.41
N LYS A 208 2.65 4.37 -26.23
CA LYS A 208 4.04 4.01 -25.92
C LYS A 208 4.29 2.51 -25.88
N PHE A 209 3.29 1.74 -25.49
CA PHE A 209 3.35 0.28 -25.35
C PHE A 209 2.41 -0.42 -26.35
N SER A 210 2.07 0.21 -27.47
CA SER A 210 1.17 -0.33 -28.51
C SER A 210 1.63 -1.71 -29.01
N TYR A 211 2.93 -1.95 -29.05
CA TYR A 211 3.53 -3.22 -29.45
C TYR A 211 3.07 -4.43 -28.60
N ILE A 212 2.69 -4.21 -27.35
CA ILE A 212 2.11 -5.27 -26.49
C ILE A 212 0.69 -5.60 -26.93
N TRP A 213 -0.09 -4.58 -27.31
CA TRP A 213 -1.46 -4.75 -27.77
C TRP A 213 -1.50 -5.37 -29.18
N GLU A 214 -0.54 -5.03 -30.03
CA GLU A 214 -0.36 -5.64 -31.36
C GLU A 214 0.08 -7.12 -31.26
N ALA A 215 0.90 -7.47 -30.27
CA ALA A 215 1.32 -8.85 -29.98
C ALA A 215 0.32 -9.63 -29.11
N ARG A 216 -0.85 -9.09 -28.80
CA ARG A 216 -1.80 -9.64 -27.82
C ARG A 216 -2.21 -11.09 -28.09
N GLU A 217 -2.46 -11.43 -29.36
CA GLU A 217 -2.85 -12.79 -29.73
C GLU A 217 -1.77 -13.82 -29.38
N LEU A 218 -0.50 -13.49 -29.61
CA LEU A 218 0.63 -14.33 -29.21
C LEU A 218 0.75 -14.41 -27.69
N ILE A 219 0.71 -13.27 -27.00
CA ILE A 219 0.82 -13.20 -25.55
C ILE A 219 -0.30 -14.01 -24.85
N ASP A 220 -1.50 -14.03 -25.41
CA ASP A 220 -2.61 -14.80 -24.85
C ASP A 220 -2.45 -16.31 -25.05
N LYS A 221 -1.80 -16.74 -26.11
CA LYS A 221 -1.55 -18.17 -26.42
C LYS A 221 -0.46 -18.79 -25.55
N VAL A 222 0.58 -18.05 -25.18
CA VAL A 222 1.69 -18.59 -24.38
C VAL A 222 1.26 -18.82 -22.92
N GLU A 223 1.84 -19.83 -22.29
CA GLU A 223 1.58 -20.15 -20.89
C GLU A 223 2.26 -19.17 -19.95
N ARG A 224 3.49 -18.74 -20.27
CA ARG A 224 4.24 -17.77 -19.49
C ARG A 224 5.04 -16.79 -20.36
N VAL A 225 5.29 -15.61 -19.79
CA VAL A 225 6.15 -14.57 -20.36
C VAL A 225 7.32 -14.35 -19.42
N VAL A 226 8.55 -14.53 -19.92
CA VAL A 226 9.78 -14.38 -19.12
C VAL A 226 10.51 -13.12 -19.54
N PHE A 227 10.76 -12.23 -18.60
CA PHE A 227 11.51 -11.00 -18.83
C PHE A 227 13.00 -11.20 -18.57
N PHE A 228 13.82 -10.78 -19.53
CA PHE A 228 15.27 -10.61 -19.40
C PHE A 228 15.61 -9.12 -19.38
N PRO A 229 15.37 -8.41 -18.26
CA PRO A 229 15.61 -6.98 -18.16
C PRO A 229 17.08 -6.68 -17.96
N ASP A 230 17.50 -5.44 -18.30
CA ASP A 230 18.73 -4.88 -17.77
C ASP A 230 18.66 -4.88 -16.22
N GLN A 231 19.78 -5.18 -15.57
CA GLN A 231 19.84 -5.26 -14.10
C GLN A 231 19.99 -3.85 -13.47
N ASP A 232 19.15 -2.92 -13.91
CA ASP A 232 19.10 -1.53 -13.44
C ASP A 232 17.65 -1.05 -13.18
N ALA A 233 17.49 0.15 -12.65
CA ALA A 233 16.17 0.68 -12.31
C ALA A 233 15.23 0.86 -13.51
N PRO A 234 15.67 1.33 -14.70
CA PRO A 234 14.85 1.34 -15.90
C PRO A 234 14.38 -0.05 -16.34
N GLY A 235 15.27 -1.07 -16.31
CA GLY A 235 14.91 -2.44 -16.64
C GLY A 235 13.82 -2.99 -15.72
N GLN A 236 13.90 -2.72 -14.41
CA GLN A 236 12.84 -3.08 -13.46
C GLN A 236 11.53 -2.33 -13.75
N ALA A 237 11.61 -1.05 -14.11
CA ALA A 237 10.43 -0.28 -14.50
C ALA A 237 9.77 -0.84 -15.77
N LEU A 238 10.56 -1.34 -16.73
CA LEU A 238 10.05 -2.00 -17.91
C LEU A 238 9.28 -3.28 -17.56
N VAL A 239 9.84 -4.13 -16.69
CA VAL A 239 9.16 -5.34 -16.20
C VAL A 239 7.80 -5.02 -15.60
N GLU A 240 7.72 -4.02 -14.72
CA GLU A 240 6.47 -3.59 -14.10
C GLU A 240 5.46 -3.07 -15.13
N GLU A 241 5.88 -2.25 -16.08
CA GLU A 241 5.01 -1.72 -17.12
C GLU A 241 4.47 -2.82 -18.05
N LEU A 242 5.30 -3.80 -18.42
CA LEU A 242 4.87 -4.92 -19.23
C LEU A 242 3.94 -5.85 -18.46
N ALA A 243 4.26 -6.17 -17.21
CA ALA A 243 3.44 -7.04 -16.37
C ALA A 243 2.02 -6.48 -16.13
N ARG A 244 1.88 -5.16 -16.00
CA ARG A 244 0.57 -4.48 -15.87
C ARG A 244 -0.31 -4.64 -17.12
N ARG A 245 0.28 -4.80 -18.30
CA ARG A 245 -0.41 -4.94 -19.60
C ARG A 245 -0.65 -6.38 -19.98
N ILE A 246 0.29 -7.24 -19.69
CA ILE A 246 0.24 -8.67 -20.02
C ILE A 246 -0.67 -9.41 -19.04
N GLY A 247 -0.60 -9.05 -17.78
CA GLY A 247 -1.22 -9.74 -16.65
C GLY A 247 -0.13 -10.45 -15.82
N ARG A 248 0.08 -9.94 -14.60
CA ARG A 248 1.19 -10.33 -13.71
C ARG A 248 1.28 -11.83 -13.43
N ALA A 249 0.15 -12.53 -13.44
CA ALA A 249 0.09 -13.97 -13.19
C ALA A 249 0.83 -14.83 -14.22
N LYS A 250 1.03 -14.33 -15.46
CA LYS A 250 1.79 -14.99 -16.53
C LYS A 250 3.26 -14.56 -16.58
N CYS A 251 3.67 -13.61 -15.75
CA CYS A 251 4.96 -12.93 -15.88
C CYS A 251 5.99 -13.49 -14.91
N TRP A 252 7.17 -13.73 -15.45
CA TRP A 252 8.35 -14.25 -14.77
C TRP A 252 9.53 -13.33 -15.06
N THR A 253 10.56 -13.32 -14.24
CA THR A 253 11.76 -12.54 -14.45
C THR A 253 13.00 -13.34 -14.10
N VAL A 254 14.11 -13.02 -14.75
CA VAL A 254 15.42 -13.60 -14.47
C VAL A 254 16.29 -12.61 -13.72
N THR A 255 17.28 -13.14 -13.02
CA THR A 255 18.42 -12.38 -12.48
C THR A 255 19.65 -12.77 -13.29
N LEU A 256 20.33 -11.79 -13.86
CA LEU A 256 21.56 -12.00 -14.62
C LEU A 256 22.78 -11.70 -13.77
N PRO A 257 23.93 -12.38 -13.99
CA PRO A 257 25.18 -12.07 -13.32
C PRO A 257 25.81 -10.76 -13.80
N GLU A 258 25.43 -10.29 -14.99
CA GLU A 258 25.88 -9.03 -15.59
C GLU A 258 24.70 -8.09 -15.83
N LYS A 259 25.00 -6.90 -16.39
CA LYS A 259 24.01 -5.87 -16.62
C LYS A 259 22.86 -6.30 -17.53
N ASP A 260 23.17 -6.97 -18.64
CA ASP A 260 22.23 -7.39 -19.68
C ASP A 260 22.58 -8.79 -20.23
N ALA A 261 21.74 -9.34 -21.10
CA ALA A 261 21.94 -10.66 -21.65
C ALA A 261 23.19 -10.72 -22.57
N ASN A 262 23.50 -9.64 -23.30
CA ASN A 262 24.68 -9.64 -24.15
C ASN A 262 25.99 -9.57 -23.34
N GLU A 263 26.07 -8.80 -22.28
CA GLU A 263 27.23 -8.81 -21.37
C GLU A 263 27.40 -10.16 -20.68
N THR A 264 26.29 -10.79 -20.27
CA THR A 264 26.27 -12.14 -19.71
C THR A 264 26.83 -13.15 -20.72
N LEU A 265 26.40 -13.09 -21.97
CA LEU A 265 26.95 -13.96 -23.03
C LEU A 265 28.45 -13.77 -23.18
N GLN A 266 28.94 -12.52 -23.23
CA GLN A 266 30.36 -12.21 -23.46
C GLN A 266 31.27 -12.72 -22.34
N LYS A 267 30.81 -12.65 -21.09
CA LYS A 267 31.63 -12.98 -19.91
C LYS A 267 31.45 -14.43 -19.43
N HIS A 268 30.25 -14.95 -19.56
CA HIS A 268 29.87 -16.24 -18.96
C HIS A 268 29.41 -17.29 -19.97
N GLY A 269 29.27 -16.91 -21.26
CA GLY A 269 28.85 -17.84 -22.32
C GLY A 269 27.36 -18.16 -22.35
N THR A 270 26.96 -19.03 -23.28
CA THR A 270 25.55 -19.38 -23.52
C THR A 270 24.90 -20.14 -22.37
N GLN A 271 25.69 -20.91 -21.62
CA GLN A 271 25.18 -21.72 -20.51
C GLN A 271 24.57 -20.84 -19.42
N ALA A 272 25.19 -19.69 -19.09
CA ALA A 272 24.69 -18.78 -18.07
C ALA A 272 23.30 -18.20 -18.42
N LEU A 273 23.04 -17.94 -19.70
CA LEU A 273 21.72 -17.49 -20.16
C LEU A 273 20.66 -18.58 -20.01
N THR A 274 21.03 -19.83 -20.34
CA THR A 274 20.13 -20.99 -20.18
C THR A 274 19.83 -21.25 -18.70
N GLU A 275 20.84 -21.17 -17.83
CA GLU A 275 20.68 -21.32 -16.38
C GLU A 275 19.79 -20.20 -15.81
N ALA A 276 19.96 -18.95 -16.27
CA ALA A 276 19.12 -17.84 -15.87
C ALA A 276 17.63 -18.05 -16.25
N LEU A 277 17.37 -18.57 -17.46
CA LEU A 277 16.03 -18.91 -17.91
C LEU A 277 15.40 -20.00 -17.05
N LEU A 278 16.16 -21.06 -16.74
CA LEU A 278 15.69 -22.17 -15.90
C LEU A 278 15.43 -21.72 -14.45
N ALA A 279 16.20 -20.76 -13.96
CA ALA A 279 16.06 -20.17 -12.62
C ALA A 279 15.07 -18.99 -12.57
N ALA A 280 14.35 -18.71 -13.66
CA ALA A 280 13.36 -17.64 -13.72
C ALA A 280 12.33 -17.77 -12.58
N LYS A 281 11.97 -16.64 -11.95
CA LYS A 281 11.01 -16.60 -10.85
C LYS A 281 9.72 -15.88 -11.27
N PRO A 282 8.56 -16.36 -10.81
CA PRO A 282 7.31 -15.64 -11.07
C PRO A 282 7.35 -14.26 -10.42
N LEU A 283 6.74 -13.26 -11.06
CA LEU A 283 6.57 -11.95 -10.44
C LEU A 283 5.63 -12.07 -9.24
N PRO A 284 5.95 -11.43 -8.09
CA PRO A 284 5.08 -11.46 -6.92
C PRO A 284 3.67 -10.94 -7.26
N LEU A 285 2.65 -11.67 -6.86
CA LEU A 285 1.27 -11.23 -6.97
C LEU A 285 0.86 -10.49 -5.71
N GLU A 286 0.20 -9.34 -5.88
CA GLU A 286 -0.29 -8.58 -4.74
C GLU A 286 -1.25 -9.43 -3.91
N GLY A 287 -0.94 -9.57 -2.61
CA GLY A 287 -1.75 -10.37 -1.68
C GLY A 287 -1.61 -11.90 -1.81
N VAL A 288 -0.69 -12.40 -2.66
CA VAL A 288 -0.38 -13.82 -2.80
C VAL A 288 1.09 -14.04 -2.46
N TYR A 289 1.36 -14.79 -1.40
CA TYR A 289 2.69 -15.04 -0.87
C TYR A 289 2.97 -16.52 -0.76
N LEU A 290 4.20 -16.91 -1.03
CA LEU A 290 4.69 -18.26 -0.75
C LEU A 290 5.22 -18.34 0.70
N PRO A 291 5.27 -19.54 1.31
CA PRO A 291 5.86 -19.71 2.64
C PRO A 291 7.29 -19.15 2.74
N GLU A 292 8.07 -19.20 1.67
CA GLU A 292 9.44 -18.67 1.62
C GLU A 292 9.51 -17.13 1.76
N ASP A 293 8.46 -16.40 1.37
CA ASP A 293 8.38 -14.94 1.55
C ASP A 293 8.35 -14.54 3.02
N PHE A 294 7.96 -15.48 3.89
CA PHE A 294 7.92 -15.32 5.34
C PHE A 294 9.11 -15.96 6.08
N SER A 295 10.10 -16.47 5.35
CA SER A 295 11.23 -17.19 5.95
C SER A 295 11.94 -16.45 7.07
N PRO A 296 12.23 -15.14 6.99
CA PRO A 296 12.85 -14.41 8.10
C PRO A 296 11.98 -14.38 9.36
N GLN A 297 10.65 -14.19 9.17
CA GLN A 297 9.69 -14.18 10.28
C GLN A 297 9.55 -15.57 10.90
N ILE A 298 9.51 -16.63 10.07
CA ILE A 298 9.43 -18.02 10.51
C ILE A 298 10.68 -18.40 11.29
N LEU A 299 11.87 -18.04 10.81
CA LEU A 299 13.13 -18.29 11.49
C LEU A 299 13.18 -17.59 12.84
N SER A 300 12.80 -16.30 12.89
CA SER A 300 12.71 -15.55 14.14
C SER A 300 11.75 -16.21 15.15
N LEU A 301 10.58 -16.67 14.69
CA LEU A 301 9.63 -17.40 15.54
C LEU A 301 10.20 -18.74 16.05
N TYR A 302 10.98 -19.44 15.22
CA TYR A 302 11.62 -20.69 15.60
C TYR A 302 12.72 -20.48 16.65
N GLU A 303 13.56 -19.47 16.46
CA GLU A 303 14.72 -19.19 17.34
C GLU A 303 14.33 -18.51 18.65
N GLN A 304 13.42 -17.54 18.60
CA GLN A 304 13.03 -16.72 19.75
C GLN A 304 11.77 -17.22 20.46
N GLY A 305 11.07 -18.17 19.83
CA GLY A 305 9.76 -18.63 20.29
C GLY A 305 8.65 -17.60 20.00
N VAL A 306 7.45 -17.93 20.45
CA VAL A 306 6.29 -17.05 20.31
C VAL A 306 6.40 -15.91 21.33
N VAL A 307 6.31 -14.67 20.84
CA VAL A 307 6.29 -13.49 21.70
C VAL A 307 5.06 -13.55 22.61
N LYS A 308 5.28 -13.63 23.92
CA LYS A 308 4.21 -13.46 24.91
C LYS A 308 3.70 -12.02 24.82
N GLY A 309 2.38 -11.83 24.99
CA GLY A 309 1.79 -10.51 25.09
C GLY A 309 2.38 -9.70 26.26
N ALA A 310 2.18 -8.39 26.24
CA ALA A 310 2.54 -7.54 27.37
C ALA A 310 1.72 -7.97 28.60
N SER A 311 2.36 -7.97 29.76
CA SER A 311 1.72 -8.28 31.04
C SER A 311 0.66 -7.22 31.38
N THR A 312 -0.49 -7.67 31.89
CA THR A 312 -1.52 -6.80 32.43
C THR A 312 -1.08 -6.12 33.74
N GLY A 313 0.04 -6.58 34.33
CA GLY A 313 0.51 -6.17 35.66
C GLY A 313 -0.14 -6.95 36.80
N MET A 314 -1.00 -7.92 36.48
CA MET A 314 -1.65 -8.81 37.44
C MET A 314 -1.29 -10.26 37.07
N ILE A 315 -0.48 -10.92 37.91
CA ILE A 315 0.12 -12.23 37.62
C ILE A 315 -0.95 -13.32 37.42
N SER A 316 -2.05 -13.26 38.18
CA SER A 316 -3.15 -14.21 38.04
C SER A 316 -3.87 -14.04 36.68
N LEU A 317 -4.07 -12.80 36.26
CA LEU A 317 -4.71 -12.47 35.00
C LEU A 317 -3.81 -12.81 33.80
N ASP A 318 -2.51 -12.60 33.90
CA ASP A 318 -1.53 -12.91 32.84
C ASP A 318 -1.50 -14.40 32.45
N LYS A 319 -1.96 -15.28 33.30
CA LYS A 319 -2.13 -16.73 32.97
C LYS A 319 -3.24 -16.94 31.94
N LEU A 320 -4.23 -16.07 31.92
CA LEU A 320 -5.41 -16.17 31.05
C LEU A 320 -5.44 -15.10 29.95
N TYR A 321 -4.81 -13.96 30.19
CA TYR A 321 -4.95 -12.79 29.32
C TYR A 321 -3.69 -11.93 29.31
N THR A 322 -3.02 -11.87 28.19
CA THR A 322 -1.90 -10.93 27.92
C THR A 322 -2.21 -10.09 26.70
N ILE A 323 -1.53 -8.96 26.53
CA ILE A 323 -1.86 -7.96 25.54
C ILE A 323 -0.88 -8.03 24.36
N LEU A 324 -1.36 -8.51 23.22
CA LEU A 324 -0.56 -8.63 22.00
C LEU A 324 -1.01 -7.58 20.98
N PRO A 325 -0.09 -6.79 20.37
CA PRO A 325 -0.41 -5.94 19.23
C PRO A 325 -1.04 -6.73 18.07
N GLY A 326 -1.87 -6.06 17.26
CA GLY A 326 -2.58 -6.68 16.15
C GLY A 326 -3.87 -7.42 16.56
N GLN A 327 -4.28 -7.35 17.83
CA GLN A 327 -5.46 -8.05 18.35
C GLN A 327 -6.56 -7.12 18.86
N LEU A 328 -7.79 -7.64 18.81
CA LEU A 328 -8.99 -7.03 19.38
C LEU A 328 -9.44 -7.78 20.62
N SER A 329 -9.47 -7.09 21.77
CA SER A 329 -10.13 -7.54 23.01
C SER A 329 -11.52 -6.95 23.13
N VAL A 330 -12.52 -7.78 23.25
CA VAL A 330 -13.90 -7.37 23.58
C VAL A 330 -14.13 -7.56 25.08
N VAL A 331 -14.47 -6.45 25.76
CA VAL A 331 -14.71 -6.44 27.20
C VAL A 331 -16.18 -6.16 27.48
N THR A 332 -16.84 -7.06 28.21
CA THR A 332 -18.26 -6.94 28.55
C THR A 332 -18.49 -7.09 30.07
N GLY A 333 -19.72 -6.89 30.49
CA GLY A 333 -20.16 -6.97 31.88
C GLY A 333 -21.27 -5.96 32.17
N LEU A 334 -21.94 -6.11 33.29
CA LEU A 334 -23.02 -5.23 33.69
C LEU A 334 -22.53 -3.77 33.88
N PRO A 335 -23.40 -2.77 33.73
CA PRO A 335 -23.07 -1.40 34.12
C PRO A 335 -22.53 -1.35 35.57
N GLY A 336 -21.47 -0.55 35.78
CA GLY A 336 -20.83 -0.44 37.10
C GLY A 336 -19.99 -1.64 37.55
N SER A 337 -19.79 -2.67 36.70
CA SER A 337 -18.97 -3.84 37.06
C SER A 337 -17.45 -3.58 37.08
N GLY A 338 -16.99 -2.41 36.61
CA GLY A 338 -15.58 -2.03 36.64
C GLY A 338 -14.79 -2.34 35.37
N LYS A 339 -15.46 -2.52 34.21
CA LYS A 339 -14.81 -2.78 32.90
C LYS A 339 -13.76 -1.74 32.55
N SER A 340 -14.18 -0.47 32.54
CA SER A 340 -13.31 0.67 32.21
C SER A 340 -12.15 0.79 33.19
N GLU A 341 -12.41 0.61 34.50
CA GLU A 341 -11.38 0.63 35.52
C GLU A 341 -10.31 -0.45 35.32
N LEU A 342 -10.72 -1.68 34.90
CA LEU A 342 -9.77 -2.75 34.61
C LEU A 342 -8.92 -2.42 33.37
N ILE A 343 -9.53 -1.91 32.30
CA ILE A 343 -8.81 -1.52 31.08
C ILE A 343 -7.83 -0.40 31.39
N ASP A 344 -8.26 0.64 32.12
CA ASP A 344 -7.44 1.76 32.53
C ASP A 344 -6.23 1.30 33.35
N GLN A 345 -6.44 0.38 34.30
CA GLN A 345 -5.35 -0.22 35.08
C GLN A 345 -4.36 -0.96 34.19
N ILE A 346 -4.84 -1.79 33.26
CA ILE A 346 -3.98 -2.49 32.30
C ILE A 346 -3.18 -1.50 31.45
N CYS A 347 -3.81 -0.46 30.94
CA CYS A 347 -3.15 0.57 30.14
C CYS A 347 -2.06 1.30 30.94
N VAL A 348 -2.33 1.69 32.18
CA VAL A 348 -1.33 2.32 33.07
C VAL A 348 -0.18 1.37 33.35
N ASN A 349 -0.45 0.12 33.68
CA ASN A 349 0.58 -0.90 33.95
C ASN A 349 1.49 -1.13 32.72
N ILE A 350 0.91 -1.24 31.53
CA ILE A 350 1.69 -1.43 30.28
C ILE A 350 2.47 -0.16 29.93
N ALA A 351 1.90 1.03 30.16
CA ALA A 351 2.62 2.29 29.95
C ALA A 351 3.88 2.35 30.82
N MET A 352 3.77 1.94 32.08
CA MET A 352 4.91 1.90 33.01
C MET A 352 5.94 0.82 32.65
N GLN A 353 5.48 -0.39 32.27
CA GLN A 353 6.35 -1.53 31.99
C GLN A 353 7.06 -1.46 30.64
N LYS A 354 6.35 -0.97 29.63
CA LYS A 354 6.76 -1.05 28.22
C LYS A 354 6.85 0.30 27.52
N GLY A 355 6.48 1.39 28.20
CA GLY A 355 6.45 2.73 27.59
C GLY A 355 5.40 2.87 26.47
N TRP A 356 4.38 2.03 26.43
CA TRP A 356 3.33 2.13 25.41
C TRP A 356 2.55 3.43 25.56
N ARG A 357 2.01 3.88 24.44
CA ARG A 357 1.07 5.00 24.38
C ARG A 357 -0.30 4.51 23.94
N PHE A 358 -1.32 5.17 24.51
CA PHE A 358 -2.71 4.76 24.36
C PHE A 358 -3.56 5.91 23.82
N ALA A 359 -4.43 5.59 22.87
CA ALA A 359 -5.50 6.46 22.41
C ALA A 359 -6.81 6.04 23.08
N ILE A 360 -7.46 6.99 23.73
CA ILE A 360 -8.70 6.76 24.49
C ILE A 360 -9.86 7.46 23.81
N ALA A 361 -10.83 6.70 23.31
CA ALA A 361 -12.14 7.16 22.86
C ALA A 361 -13.18 6.81 23.93
N SER A 362 -13.27 7.62 24.95
CA SER A 362 -14.26 7.49 26.05
C SER A 362 -15.42 8.44 25.81
N PHE A 363 -16.64 7.91 25.86
CA PHE A 363 -17.88 8.63 25.58
C PHE A 363 -18.71 8.86 26.84
N GLU A 364 -18.52 8.07 27.91
CA GLU A 364 -19.25 8.18 29.16
C GLU A 364 -18.61 9.16 30.13
N ASN A 365 -17.28 9.26 30.13
CA ASN A 365 -16.58 10.09 31.09
C ASN A 365 -16.07 11.39 30.43
N PRO A 366 -16.33 12.56 31.01
CA PRO A 366 -15.62 13.79 30.63
C PRO A 366 -14.11 13.59 30.77
N PRO A 367 -13.28 14.09 29.83
CA PRO A 367 -11.83 13.84 29.82
C PRO A 367 -11.13 14.17 31.14
N ALA A 368 -11.48 15.29 31.77
CA ALA A 368 -10.88 15.69 33.04
C ALA A 368 -11.13 14.67 34.16
N MET A 369 -12.34 14.10 34.20
CA MET A 369 -12.68 13.05 35.18
C MET A 369 -11.97 11.74 34.88
N HIS A 370 -11.82 11.37 33.59
CA HIS A 370 -11.08 10.17 33.20
C HIS A 370 -9.58 10.34 33.50
N ILE A 371 -9.00 11.51 33.24
CA ILE A 371 -7.60 11.83 33.60
C ILE A 371 -7.40 11.72 35.12
N ALA A 372 -8.34 12.22 35.96
CA ALA A 372 -8.26 12.07 37.41
C ALA A 372 -8.24 10.60 37.85
N LYS A 373 -9.10 9.73 37.26
CA LYS A 373 -9.12 8.29 37.52
C LYS A 373 -7.82 7.59 37.09
N LEU A 374 -7.25 7.96 35.95
CA LEU A 374 -5.95 7.45 35.52
C LEU A 374 -4.84 7.90 36.46
N ALA A 375 -4.86 9.15 36.96
CA ALA A 375 -3.90 9.66 37.93
C ALA A 375 -3.95 8.89 39.27
N GLU A 376 -5.16 8.53 39.73
CA GLU A 376 -5.32 7.64 40.88
C GLU A 376 -4.62 6.28 40.70
N LYS A 377 -4.71 5.71 39.49
CA LYS A 377 -4.03 4.45 39.16
C LYS A 377 -2.51 4.61 39.06
N VAL A 378 -2.03 5.77 38.60
CA VAL A 378 -0.60 6.07 38.54
C VAL A 378 -0.01 6.20 39.94
N VAL A 379 -0.65 6.97 40.81
CA VAL A 379 -0.11 7.30 42.16
C VAL A 379 -0.52 6.29 43.23
N GLY A 380 -1.69 5.66 43.11
CA GLY A 380 -2.24 4.78 44.13
C GLY A 380 -2.86 5.56 45.31
N LYS A 381 -3.25 6.80 45.08
CA LYS A 381 -3.99 7.64 46.03
C LYS A 381 -5.19 8.28 45.36
N PRO A 382 -6.28 8.55 46.09
CA PRO A 382 -7.43 9.25 45.54
C PRO A 382 -7.03 10.65 44.99
N PHE A 383 -7.72 11.07 43.94
CA PHE A 383 -7.54 12.42 43.37
C PHE A 383 -8.30 13.48 44.21
N PHE A 384 -9.38 13.07 44.87
CA PHE A 384 -10.29 13.93 45.64
C PHE A 384 -10.36 13.49 47.10
N GLY A 385 -10.82 14.36 47.98
CA GLY A 385 -11.06 14.09 49.39
C GLY A 385 -9.85 14.33 50.29
N ASP A 386 -9.97 13.93 51.58
CA ASP A 386 -9.00 14.26 52.63
C ASP A 386 -7.66 13.50 52.48
N ASN A 387 -7.71 12.26 51.94
CA ASN A 387 -6.52 11.42 51.70
C ASN A 387 -6.04 11.51 50.24
N ARG A 388 -6.33 12.63 49.57
CA ARG A 388 -5.94 12.83 48.18
C ARG A 388 -4.43 12.91 47.99
N MET A 389 -3.97 12.61 46.79
CA MET A 389 -2.59 12.86 46.36
C MET A 389 -2.19 14.33 46.58
N ASN A 390 -0.95 14.58 46.96
CA ASN A 390 -0.41 15.93 47.07
C ASN A 390 -0.13 16.57 45.71
N SER A 391 0.32 17.84 45.70
CA SER A 391 0.59 18.56 44.43
C SER A 391 1.68 17.91 43.58
N ASP A 392 2.75 17.43 44.19
CA ASP A 392 3.89 16.85 43.47
C ASP A 392 3.51 15.50 42.87
N GLU A 393 2.76 14.68 43.59
CA GLU A 393 2.19 13.41 43.12
C GLU A 393 1.20 13.63 41.98
N ARG A 394 0.36 14.65 42.07
CA ARG A 394 -0.55 15.06 41.00
C ARG A 394 0.22 15.47 39.74
N ASP A 395 1.21 16.33 39.90
CA ASP A 395 1.98 16.87 38.77
C ASP A 395 2.83 15.77 38.10
N TYR A 396 3.37 14.84 38.89
CA TYR A 396 4.00 13.63 38.38
C TYR A 396 3.02 12.78 37.55
N ALA A 397 1.83 12.51 38.11
CA ALA A 397 0.83 11.73 37.39
C ALA A 397 0.42 12.38 36.06
N LEU A 398 0.18 13.69 36.07
CA LEU A 398 -0.20 14.44 34.88
C LEU A 398 0.92 14.46 33.84
N ALA A 399 2.18 14.58 34.24
CA ALA A 399 3.34 14.51 33.36
C ALA A 399 3.45 13.11 32.70
N PHE A 400 3.28 12.04 33.50
CA PHE A 400 3.24 10.66 33.00
C PHE A 400 2.08 10.45 32.01
N LEU A 401 0.87 10.88 32.34
CA LEU A 401 -0.29 10.73 31.47
C LEU A 401 -0.13 11.52 30.16
N ASN A 402 0.45 12.70 30.21
CA ASN A 402 0.76 13.50 29.01
C ASN A 402 1.71 12.78 28.05
N GLN A 403 2.62 11.97 28.59
CA GLN A 403 3.58 11.20 27.78
C GLN A 403 2.94 9.96 27.16
N HIS A 404 1.97 9.33 27.84
CA HIS A 404 1.49 8.00 27.49
C HIS A 404 0.04 7.93 26.99
N PHE A 405 -0.78 8.97 27.18
CA PHE A 405 -2.20 8.93 26.84
C PHE A 405 -2.61 10.10 25.93
N VAL A 406 -3.45 9.82 24.94
CA VAL A 406 -4.12 10.81 24.12
C VAL A 406 -5.62 10.53 24.09
N PHE A 407 -6.43 11.58 24.18
CA PHE A 407 -7.89 11.46 24.19
C PHE A 407 -8.45 11.86 22.83
N LEU A 408 -9.24 10.96 22.23
CA LEU A 408 -9.89 11.18 20.95
C LEU A 408 -11.28 11.78 21.16
N GLN A 409 -11.45 13.03 20.77
CA GLN A 409 -12.72 13.73 20.91
C GLN A 409 -13.22 14.30 19.58
N SER A 410 -14.55 14.40 19.44
CA SER A 410 -15.18 15.09 18.32
C SER A 410 -15.30 16.57 18.64
N HIS A 411 -14.79 17.46 17.80
CA HIS A 411 -14.78 18.90 18.06
C HIS A 411 -16.15 19.57 17.92
N ASP A 412 -17.07 19.01 17.13
CA ASP A 412 -18.28 19.72 16.68
C ASP A 412 -19.58 19.11 17.20
N GLY A 413 -19.52 18.30 18.28
CA GLY A 413 -20.71 17.61 18.79
C GLY A 413 -21.31 16.58 17.82
N ALA A 414 -20.65 16.34 16.68
CA ALA A 414 -21.05 15.32 15.74
C ALA A 414 -20.82 13.92 16.33
N PRO A 415 -21.71 12.95 16.09
CA PRO A 415 -21.52 11.57 16.52
C PRO A 415 -20.19 11.01 15.97
N SER A 416 -19.44 10.33 16.81
CA SER A 416 -18.20 9.68 16.39
C SER A 416 -18.55 8.42 15.60
N THR A 417 -18.05 8.31 14.37
CA THR A 417 -18.09 7.07 13.60
C THR A 417 -16.83 6.25 13.87
N VAL A 418 -16.90 4.93 13.65
CA VAL A 418 -15.71 4.06 13.74
C VAL A 418 -14.61 4.53 12.82
N GLN A 419 -14.94 4.94 11.60
CA GLN A 419 -13.96 5.46 10.64
C GLN A 419 -13.25 6.71 11.18
N SER A 420 -13.98 7.64 11.80
CA SER A 420 -13.37 8.84 12.38
C SER A 420 -12.43 8.53 13.55
N ILE A 421 -12.71 7.48 14.33
CA ILE A 421 -11.82 7.00 15.40
C ILE A 421 -10.57 6.36 14.79
N ILE A 422 -10.73 5.50 13.79
CA ILE A 422 -9.61 4.86 13.07
C ILE A 422 -8.68 5.92 12.49
N ASP A 423 -9.22 6.93 11.80
CA ASP A 423 -8.43 7.98 11.14
C ASP A 423 -7.64 8.83 12.15
N ARG A 424 -8.26 9.19 13.28
CA ARG A 424 -7.57 9.91 14.38
C ARG A 424 -6.53 9.03 15.05
N THR A 425 -6.85 7.76 15.30
CA THR A 425 -5.90 6.80 15.87
C THR A 425 -4.71 6.60 14.95
N LYS A 426 -4.93 6.49 13.62
CA LYS A 426 -3.86 6.41 12.63
C LYS A 426 -2.91 7.59 12.70
N GLN A 427 -3.45 8.81 12.83
CA GLN A 427 -2.63 10.01 13.03
C GLN A 427 -1.82 9.94 14.34
N ALA A 428 -2.44 9.46 15.43
CA ALA A 428 -1.77 9.29 16.71
C ALA A 428 -0.68 8.19 16.65
N VAL A 429 -0.92 7.09 15.94
CA VAL A 429 0.09 6.06 15.67
C VAL A 429 1.30 6.67 14.94
N MET A 430 1.05 7.36 13.83
CA MET A 430 2.12 7.94 12.99
C MET A 430 2.90 9.04 13.71
N ARG A 431 2.24 9.89 14.50
CA ARG A 431 2.87 11.05 15.15
C ARG A 431 3.47 10.73 16.51
N MET A 432 2.85 9.84 17.28
CA MET A 432 3.15 9.63 18.70
C MET A 432 3.53 8.19 19.03
N GLY A 433 3.41 7.25 18.07
CA GLY A 433 3.72 5.84 18.31
C GLY A 433 2.72 5.15 19.24
N VAL A 434 1.43 5.46 19.13
CA VAL A 434 0.35 4.81 19.88
C VAL A 434 0.33 3.31 19.54
N ARG A 435 0.22 2.46 20.56
CA ARG A 435 0.16 1.01 20.44
C ARG A 435 -1.11 0.39 21.03
N GLY A 436 -1.93 1.16 21.72
CA GLY A 436 -3.22 0.73 22.26
C GLY A 436 -4.34 1.69 21.94
N LEU A 437 -5.52 1.18 21.63
CA LEU A 437 -6.75 1.94 21.39
C LEU A 437 -7.84 1.43 22.35
N VAL A 438 -8.47 2.31 23.09
CA VAL A 438 -9.63 1.99 23.94
C VAL A 438 -10.87 2.68 23.37
N ILE A 439 -11.94 1.93 23.13
CA ILE A 439 -13.25 2.44 22.72
C ILE A 439 -14.26 2.05 23.78
N ASP A 440 -14.78 3.03 24.53
CA ASP A 440 -15.60 2.83 25.72
C ASP A 440 -16.78 3.82 25.83
N PRO A 441 -18.03 3.32 25.65
CA PRO A 441 -18.46 2.08 24.99
C PRO A 441 -18.89 2.32 23.53
N TYR A 442 -19.14 1.23 22.79
CA TYR A 442 -19.55 1.27 21.37
C TYR A 442 -20.92 1.90 21.13
N ASN A 443 -21.80 1.89 22.13
CA ASN A 443 -23.20 2.32 22.01
C ASN A 443 -23.36 3.82 21.64
N TYR A 444 -22.30 4.60 21.77
CA TYR A 444 -22.27 6.03 21.40
C TYR A 444 -21.75 6.26 19.97
N LEU A 445 -21.41 5.18 19.25
CA LEU A 445 -20.95 5.30 17.88
C LEU A 445 -22.13 5.40 16.93
N ASP A 446 -22.02 6.29 15.96
CA ASP A 446 -22.95 6.34 14.83
C ASP A 446 -22.73 5.15 13.91
N MET A 447 -23.77 4.30 13.82
CA MET A 447 -23.73 3.04 13.11
C MET A 447 -24.38 3.20 11.73
N GLN A 448 -23.55 3.19 10.69
CA GLN A 448 -24.03 3.23 9.30
C GLN A 448 -24.26 1.81 8.75
N GLY A 449 -25.48 1.51 8.30
CA GLY A 449 -25.81 0.23 7.67
C GLY A 449 -27.30 -0.06 7.67
N ASP A 450 -27.72 -0.99 6.79
CA ASP A 450 -29.12 -1.39 6.61
C ASP A 450 -29.68 -2.19 7.80
N SER A 451 -28.81 -2.74 8.65
CA SER A 451 -29.18 -3.39 9.90
C SER A 451 -28.07 -3.24 10.95
N GLU A 452 -28.45 -3.16 12.23
CA GLU A 452 -27.52 -3.09 13.37
C GLU A 452 -26.50 -4.25 13.33
N HIS A 453 -26.95 -5.46 13.01
CA HIS A 453 -26.09 -6.63 12.94
C HIS A 453 -24.99 -6.52 11.88
N GLN A 454 -25.32 -6.02 10.68
CA GLN A 454 -24.36 -5.80 9.59
C GLN A 454 -23.39 -4.68 9.93
N ALA A 455 -23.90 -3.58 10.50
CA ALA A 455 -23.07 -2.44 10.91
C ALA A 455 -22.05 -2.83 11.98
N ILE A 456 -22.44 -3.58 13.03
CA ILE A 456 -21.52 -4.11 14.05
C ILE A 456 -20.49 -5.06 13.40
N SER A 457 -20.94 -5.95 12.53
CA SER A 457 -20.02 -6.89 11.86
C SER A 457 -18.97 -6.16 11.01
N LYS A 458 -19.37 -5.15 10.26
CA LYS A 458 -18.45 -4.31 9.47
C LYS A 458 -17.49 -3.56 10.38
N MET A 459 -18.01 -2.85 11.37
CA MET A 459 -17.25 -2.11 12.38
C MET A 459 -16.12 -2.95 13.00
N LEU A 460 -16.45 -4.14 13.48
CA LEU A 460 -15.46 -5.05 14.08
C LEU A 460 -14.41 -5.52 13.07
N THR A 461 -14.81 -5.73 11.79
CA THR A 461 -13.85 -6.06 10.74
C THR A 461 -12.86 -4.92 10.51
N ASP A 462 -13.37 -3.70 10.38
CA ASP A 462 -12.53 -2.52 10.12
C ASP A 462 -11.52 -2.30 11.26
N ILE A 463 -11.96 -2.45 12.51
CA ILE A 463 -11.06 -2.38 13.68
C ILE A 463 -10.03 -3.51 13.69
N VAL A 464 -10.42 -4.76 13.42
CA VAL A 464 -9.46 -5.89 13.39
C VAL A 464 -8.43 -5.71 12.29
N LEU A 465 -8.83 -5.27 11.10
CA LEU A 465 -7.91 -4.98 10.00
C LEU A 465 -6.96 -3.83 10.37
N PHE A 466 -7.49 -2.78 10.98
CA PHE A 466 -6.69 -1.66 11.45
C PHE A 466 -5.67 -2.09 12.52
N CYS A 467 -6.07 -2.90 13.51
CA CYS A 467 -5.16 -3.42 14.53
C CYS A 467 -4.00 -4.20 13.91
N LYS A 468 -4.29 -5.08 12.96
CA LYS A 468 -3.28 -5.91 12.28
C LYS A 468 -2.34 -5.08 11.42
N SER A 469 -2.86 -4.12 10.64
CA SER A 469 -2.06 -3.32 9.71
C SER A 469 -1.15 -2.29 10.40
N HIS A 470 -1.49 -1.87 11.64
CA HIS A 470 -0.75 -0.85 12.38
C HIS A 470 -0.10 -1.40 13.66
N GLU A 471 -0.16 -2.71 13.90
CA GLU A 471 0.41 -3.38 15.07
C GLU A 471 -0.02 -2.73 16.41
N ILE A 472 -1.30 -2.43 16.54
CA ILE A 472 -1.89 -1.91 17.77
C ILE A 472 -2.83 -2.92 18.42
N HIS A 473 -3.02 -2.84 19.73
CA HIS A 473 -4.07 -3.57 20.44
C HIS A 473 -5.30 -2.69 20.64
N ALA A 474 -6.50 -3.21 20.37
CA ALA A 474 -7.73 -2.49 20.65
C ALA A 474 -8.56 -3.17 21.75
N TRP A 475 -9.07 -2.37 22.70
CA TRP A 475 -10.12 -2.75 23.63
C TRP A 475 -11.43 -2.13 23.21
N PHE A 476 -12.43 -2.96 23.10
CA PHE A 476 -13.77 -2.54 22.75
C PHE A 476 -14.73 -2.91 23.88
N VAL A 477 -15.27 -1.91 24.56
CA VAL A 477 -16.24 -2.11 25.63
C VAL A 477 -17.64 -2.20 25.05
N ALA A 478 -18.34 -3.29 25.39
CA ALA A 478 -19.67 -3.56 24.89
C ALA A 478 -20.59 -4.05 26.01
N HIS A 479 -21.80 -3.48 26.07
CA HIS A 479 -22.79 -3.84 27.09
C HIS A 479 -23.57 -5.10 26.70
N PRO A 480 -23.92 -5.98 27.66
CA PRO A 480 -24.74 -7.13 27.40
C PRO A 480 -26.18 -6.73 27.05
N ALA A 481 -26.88 -7.61 26.35
CA ALA A 481 -28.32 -7.50 26.13
C ALA A 481 -29.09 -7.62 27.46
N LYS A 482 -30.35 -7.21 27.47
CA LYS A 482 -31.20 -7.25 28.69
C LYS A 482 -31.41 -8.68 29.21
N GLN A 483 -31.45 -9.68 28.34
CA GLN A 483 -31.52 -11.11 28.74
C GLN A 483 -30.11 -11.59 29.05
N LEU A 484 -29.88 -11.91 30.32
CA LEU A 484 -28.64 -12.50 30.80
C LEU A 484 -28.77 -14.04 30.81
N PRO A 485 -27.65 -14.77 30.73
CA PRO A 485 -27.64 -16.22 31.00
C PRO A 485 -28.01 -16.51 32.46
N ASP A 486 -28.44 -17.76 32.75
CA ASP A 486 -28.81 -18.18 34.10
C ASP A 486 -27.68 -18.00 35.13
N SER A 487 -26.44 -18.07 34.70
CA SER A 487 -25.26 -17.79 35.53
C SER A 487 -25.11 -16.31 35.94
N GLY A 488 -25.87 -15.40 35.35
CA GLY A 488 -25.74 -13.95 35.54
C GLY A 488 -24.48 -13.32 34.89
N ILE A 489 -23.58 -14.14 34.32
CA ILE A 489 -22.30 -13.69 33.76
C ILE A 489 -22.39 -13.64 32.22
N PRO A 490 -22.46 -12.45 31.62
CA PRO A 490 -22.53 -12.33 30.18
C PRO A 490 -21.21 -12.74 29.51
N LYS A 491 -21.31 -13.33 28.31
CA LYS A 491 -20.18 -13.64 27.42
C LYS A 491 -20.41 -12.92 26.10
N GLY A 492 -19.48 -13.01 25.17
CA GLY A 492 -19.55 -12.31 23.88
C GLY A 492 -20.85 -12.55 23.09
N GLN A 493 -21.46 -13.73 23.19
CA GLN A 493 -22.75 -14.07 22.56
C GLN A 493 -23.96 -13.34 23.19
N HIS A 494 -23.79 -12.84 24.40
CA HIS A 494 -24.84 -12.10 25.13
C HIS A 494 -24.71 -10.58 25.00
N ILE A 495 -23.75 -10.12 24.18
CA ILE A 495 -23.62 -8.70 23.86
C ILE A 495 -24.74 -8.30 22.90
N SER A 496 -25.33 -7.12 23.11
CA SER A 496 -26.39 -6.59 22.28
C SER A 496 -25.97 -6.44 20.80
N GLY A 497 -26.90 -6.70 19.91
CA GLY A 497 -26.83 -6.37 18.49
C GLY A 497 -26.21 -7.43 17.59
N SER A 498 -25.26 -8.30 18.03
CA SER A 498 -24.69 -9.27 17.10
C SER A 498 -23.83 -10.37 17.74
N ALA A 499 -23.97 -11.61 17.24
CA ALA A 499 -23.02 -12.70 17.49
C ALA A 499 -21.60 -12.41 16.96
N ALA A 500 -21.43 -11.40 16.13
CA ALA A 500 -20.14 -11.00 15.58
C ALA A 500 -19.12 -10.61 16.69
N TRP A 501 -19.57 -10.12 17.84
CA TRP A 501 -18.73 -9.83 18.99
C TRP A 501 -17.93 -11.06 19.42
N PHE A 502 -18.61 -12.19 19.58
CA PHE A 502 -17.92 -13.44 19.89
C PHE A 502 -17.04 -13.93 18.74
N ALA A 503 -17.54 -13.86 17.50
CA ALA A 503 -16.85 -14.42 16.35
C ALA A 503 -15.54 -13.67 16.03
N LYS A 504 -15.55 -12.34 16.07
CA LYS A 504 -14.44 -11.49 15.60
C LYS A 504 -13.43 -11.09 16.67
N ALA A 505 -13.78 -11.13 17.95
CA ALA A 505 -12.82 -10.91 19.02
C ALA A 505 -11.64 -11.90 18.94
N ASP A 506 -10.43 -11.44 19.21
CA ASP A 506 -9.28 -12.29 19.45
C ASP A 506 -9.24 -12.74 20.91
N MET A 507 -9.53 -11.82 21.82
CA MET A 507 -9.71 -12.06 23.24
C MET A 507 -11.09 -11.58 23.68
N GLY A 508 -11.71 -12.31 24.57
CA GLY A 508 -13.00 -11.97 25.13
C GLY A 508 -12.99 -12.03 26.65
N VAL A 509 -13.37 -10.93 27.28
CA VAL A 509 -13.27 -10.75 28.74
C VAL A 509 -14.60 -10.24 29.29
N THR A 510 -15.04 -10.80 30.41
CA THR A 510 -16.15 -10.26 31.19
C THR A 510 -15.67 -9.86 32.58
N VAL A 511 -16.01 -8.65 32.98
CA VAL A 511 -15.81 -8.17 34.35
C VAL A 511 -17.13 -8.28 35.09
N HIS A 512 -17.15 -9.08 36.13
CA HIS A 512 -18.31 -9.31 36.97
C HIS A 512 -17.99 -8.94 38.41
N ARG A 513 -18.81 -8.09 39.04
CA ARG A 513 -18.61 -7.64 40.40
C ARG A 513 -19.77 -8.11 41.25
N ASN A 514 -19.44 -8.92 42.28
CA ASN A 514 -20.31 -9.22 43.40
C ASN A 514 -19.85 -8.38 44.61
N LYS A 515 -20.76 -8.00 45.49
CA LYS A 515 -20.60 -7.06 46.63
C LYS A 515 -19.18 -6.68 47.07
N ASN A 516 -18.23 -7.62 47.17
CA ASN A 516 -16.86 -7.39 47.63
C ASN A 516 -15.77 -8.01 46.72
N GLU A 517 -16.14 -8.68 45.63
CA GLU A 517 -15.20 -9.42 44.79
C GLU A 517 -15.41 -9.10 43.34
N THR A 518 -14.32 -8.92 42.61
CA THR A 518 -14.36 -8.77 41.16
C THR A 518 -13.82 -10.03 40.52
N GLN A 519 -14.67 -10.68 39.74
CA GLN A 519 -14.33 -11.85 38.92
C GLN A 519 -14.08 -11.40 37.49
N VAL A 520 -13.01 -11.90 36.90
CA VAL A 520 -12.68 -11.69 35.50
C VAL A 520 -12.76 -13.02 34.78
N HIS A 521 -13.67 -13.10 33.82
CA HIS A 521 -13.91 -14.30 33.03
C HIS A 521 -13.33 -14.09 31.64
N VAL A 522 -12.31 -14.84 31.27
CA VAL A 522 -11.80 -14.89 29.90
C VAL A 522 -12.58 -15.98 29.17
N TRP A 523 -13.55 -15.60 28.36
CA TRP A 523 -14.43 -16.52 27.63
C TRP A 523 -13.94 -16.86 26.23
N LYS A 524 -12.90 -16.16 25.74
CA LYS A 524 -12.26 -16.43 24.45
C LYS A 524 -10.79 -16.06 24.49
N SER A 525 -9.95 -16.97 24.01
CA SER A 525 -8.57 -16.72 23.57
C SER A 525 -8.36 -17.41 22.24
N ARG A 526 -8.05 -16.63 21.20
CA ARG A 526 -7.82 -17.20 19.86
C ARG A 526 -6.52 -17.97 19.77
N PHE A 527 -5.51 -17.54 20.49
CA PHE A 527 -4.18 -18.13 20.45
C PHE A 527 -3.75 -18.59 21.84
N LYS A 528 -3.39 -19.87 21.96
CA LYS A 528 -2.98 -20.51 23.22
C LYS A 528 -1.74 -19.90 23.90
N TRP A 529 -0.94 -19.15 23.16
CA TRP A 529 0.26 -18.49 23.67
C TRP A 529 0.02 -17.05 24.16
N VAL A 530 -1.16 -16.49 23.90
CA VAL A 530 -1.57 -15.16 24.38
C VAL A 530 -2.36 -15.29 25.68
N GLY A 531 -3.12 -16.36 25.83
CA GLY A 531 -3.96 -16.59 26.99
C GLY A 531 -4.74 -17.90 26.91
N ALA A 532 -5.60 -18.10 27.88
CA ALA A 532 -6.47 -19.25 27.99
C ALA A 532 -7.88 -18.85 28.44
N VAL A 533 -8.86 -19.70 28.20
CA VAL A 533 -10.21 -19.54 28.77
C VAL A 533 -10.17 -19.94 30.23
N GLY A 534 -10.78 -19.14 31.10
CA GLY A 534 -10.81 -19.38 32.53
C GLY A 534 -11.31 -18.20 33.31
N ASP A 535 -11.29 -18.35 34.62
CA ASP A 535 -11.81 -17.39 35.58
C ASP A 535 -10.76 -17.07 36.62
N ILE A 536 -10.67 -15.81 37.00
CA ILE A 536 -9.83 -15.37 38.13
C ILE A 536 -10.59 -14.36 38.99
N GLU A 537 -10.11 -14.18 40.21
CA GLU A 537 -10.60 -13.17 41.14
C GLU A 537 -9.53 -12.14 41.41
N LEU A 538 -9.94 -10.86 41.42
CA LEU A 538 -9.09 -9.72 41.71
C LEU A 538 -9.66 -8.93 42.90
N ASN A 539 -8.77 -8.34 43.67
CA ASN A 539 -9.14 -7.32 44.64
C ASN A 539 -9.40 -6.02 43.91
N TYR A 540 -10.35 -5.24 44.40
CA TYR A 540 -10.63 -3.90 43.90
C TYR A 540 -10.58 -2.90 45.04
N ASP A 541 -9.68 -1.93 44.91
CA ASP A 541 -9.58 -0.80 45.83
C ASP A 541 -10.53 0.32 45.40
N LEU A 542 -11.59 0.51 46.16
CA LEU A 542 -12.65 1.50 45.82
C LEU A 542 -12.13 2.94 45.76
N PRO A 543 -11.27 3.43 46.71
CA PRO A 543 -10.76 4.78 46.69
C PRO A 543 -9.95 5.15 45.44
N THR A 544 -9.16 4.25 44.91
CA THR A 544 -8.25 4.50 43.75
C THR A 544 -8.70 3.85 42.46
N GLY A 545 -9.72 3.01 42.51
CA GLY A 545 -10.15 2.22 41.35
C GLY A 545 -9.11 1.18 40.87
N ARG A 546 -8.13 0.82 41.68
CA ARG A 546 -7.08 -0.13 41.34
C ARG A 546 -7.51 -1.59 41.49
N TYR A 547 -6.94 -2.42 40.64
CA TYR A 547 -7.03 -3.87 40.74
C TYR A 547 -5.69 -4.47 41.15
N SER A 548 -5.72 -5.53 42.00
CA SER A 548 -4.56 -6.31 42.39
C SER A 548 -4.89 -7.78 42.48
N ASP A 549 -3.87 -8.64 42.46
CA ASP A 549 -4.02 -10.09 42.66
C ASP A 549 -4.56 -10.42 44.06
N LYS A 550 -5.47 -11.38 44.15
CA LYS A 550 -6.08 -11.82 45.41
C LYS A 550 -5.13 -12.63 46.31
N THR A 551 -4.20 -13.31 45.71
CA THR A 551 -3.16 -14.10 46.40
C THR A 551 -1.91 -13.24 46.53
N GLY A 552 -1.59 -12.72 47.71
CA GLY A 552 -0.40 -11.99 48.16
C GLY A 552 0.92 -12.07 47.38
N ALA A 553 0.84 -12.21 46.05
CA ALA A 553 1.93 -11.96 45.16
C ALA A 553 2.30 -10.47 45.31
N PRO A 554 3.56 -10.12 45.53
CA PRO A 554 3.97 -8.75 45.61
C PRO A 554 3.46 -8.03 44.33
N ASP A 555 2.84 -6.87 44.50
CA ASP A 555 2.64 -5.96 43.37
C ASP A 555 3.96 -5.90 42.64
N LEU A 556 3.97 -6.13 41.33
CA LEU A 556 5.19 -6.06 40.51
C LEU A 556 5.86 -4.67 40.62
N TYR A 557 5.22 -3.75 41.31
CA TYR A 557 5.68 -2.40 41.58
C TYR A 557 5.42 -2.05 43.05
N ASP A 558 6.49 -1.96 43.83
CA ASP A 558 6.50 -1.32 45.14
C ASP A 558 6.38 0.22 44.96
N TRP A 559 5.17 0.72 45.05
CA TRP A 559 4.82 2.14 44.90
C TRP A 559 5.33 3.01 46.06
N GLY A 560 5.94 2.38 47.07
CA GLY A 560 6.42 3.07 48.28
C GLY A 560 7.77 3.77 48.13
N ASN A 561 8.46 3.64 47.00
CA ASN A 561 9.80 4.18 46.78
C ASN A 561 9.91 5.13 45.56
N LEU A 562 8.85 5.82 45.19
CA LEU A 562 8.90 6.92 44.20
C LEU A 562 8.92 8.28 44.89
#